data_856d535234d76b19e8491162d2bbf9d5
#
_entry.id   856d535234d76b19e8491162d2bbf9d5
#
_cell.length_a   1.000
_cell.length_b   1.000
_cell.length_c   1.000
_cell.angle_alpha   90.00
_cell.angle_beta   90.00
_cell.angle_gamma   90.00
#
_symmetry.space_group_name_H-M   'P 1'
#
loop_
_entity.id
_entity.type
_entity.pdbx_description
1 polymer ?
#
loop_
_entity_poly.entity_id
_entity_poly.type
_entity_poly.pdbx_seq_one_letter_code
_entity_poly.pdbx_strand_id
1 'polypeptide(L)'
;GLAKSRDLNNEYFNVISLIGDGSLSGGVAFEALSNASLLESNFIVIINDNEMSIAENHGNIYSILEKLRNNKTYRESDNNVFVQLGYEYDYIENGNNIEDLIPFLTKYKDTNKPTILHVHTKKGYGYELSYKDEEKYHYRAPFDKETGDNLFDVTRTFEVINGEYFKKKLEQNANICLICAGTPKNFNFSKELRNTYKNRFIDVGISEDLALLYGVGLSKGNTKPIVSLSSSFIQRAYDQIAHEVGLNKPNMIVLVDFAGVSKTSATHQGLFDVAMISAIPNITYLSPSSEEEYISMLDYCLNHEGTFFIRLYGGPLLHNSITVNENNLTKFEYIIKENNIAIIGISKLSNFALELHDKLKKEGLNSSVFATHNLSYIDKDFLNELINNHKMIVTIEDTYLEGGFGEKISSYLGTRDVKVLNYGIKKT
;
A
#
# COMPACT_ATOMS: atom_id res chain seq x y z
N GLY A 1 -11.62 17.46 -15.93
CA GLY A 1 -10.59 18.35 -16.53
C GLY A 1 -10.62 18.26 -18.04
N LEU A 2 -10.43 17.09 -18.63
CA LEU A 2 -10.39 16.91 -20.11
C LEU A 2 -11.70 17.32 -20.79
N ALA A 3 -12.86 16.92 -20.25
CA ALA A 3 -14.17 17.35 -20.78
C ALA A 3 -14.32 18.87 -20.72
N LYS A 4 -13.96 19.49 -19.60
CA LYS A 4 -14.02 20.96 -19.48
C LYS A 4 -13.05 21.68 -20.43
N SER A 5 -11.84 21.14 -20.66
CA SER A 5 -10.90 21.68 -21.63
C SER A 5 -11.45 21.63 -23.06
N ARG A 6 -12.03 20.48 -23.45
CA ARG A 6 -12.72 20.32 -24.72
C ARG A 6 -13.79 21.39 -24.91
N ASP A 7 -14.65 21.61 -23.90
CA ASP A 7 -15.76 22.57 -23.97
C ASP A 7 -15.26 24.01 -24.08
N LEU A 8 -14.20 24.36 -23.33
CA LEU A 8 -13.60 25.69 -23.38
C LEU A 8 -12.93 26.00 -24.74
N ASN A 9 -12.42 24.98 -25.41
CA ASN A 9 -11.76 25.09 -26.70
C ASN A 9 -12.75 24.93 -27.90
N ASN A 10 -14.04 24.69 -27.64
CA ASN A 10 -15.04 24.35 -28.62
C ASN A 10 -14.65 23.16 -29.52
N GLU A 11 -14.01 22.16 -28.92
CA GLU A 11 -13.60 20.94 -29.59
C GLU A 11 -14.73 19.88 -29.53
N TYR A 12 -14.67 18.91 -30.45
CA TYR A 12 -15.67 17.85 -30.57
C TYR A 12 -15.03 16.47 -30.46
N PHE A 13 -15.08 15.87 -29.25
CA PHE A 13 -14.71 14.48 -29.01
C PHE A 13 -15.38 13.94 -27.73
N ASN A 14 -15.55 12.63 -27.66
CA ASN A 14 -16.12 12.00 -26.48
C ASN A 14 -15.06 11.88 -25.37
N VAL A 15 -15.47 12.16 -24.15
CA VAL A 15 -14.66 11.91 -22.95
C VAL A 15 -15.32 10.78 -22.17
N ILE A 16 -14.59 9.66 -22.04
CA ILE A 16 -15.09 8.44 -21.39
C ILE A 16 -14.20 8.11 -20.20
N SER A 17 -14.80 7.95 -19.04
CA SER A 17 -14.16 7.43 -17.83
C SER A 17 -14.59 5.99 -17.63
N LEU A 18 -13.66 5.03 -17.61
CA LEU A 18 -13.92 3.65 -17.26
C LEU A 18 -13.46 3.40 -15.83
N ILE A 19 -14.37 2.95 -14.98
CA ILE A 19 -14.10 2.68 -13.56
C ILE A 19 -14.64 1.28 -13.19
N GLY A 20 -13.84 0.50 -12.45
CA GLY A 20 -14.31 -0.75 -11.82
C GLY A 20 -15.18 -0.45 -10.59
N ASP A 21 -16.13 -1.34 -10.31
CA ASP A 21 -17.00 -1.25 -9.14
C ASP A 21 -16.23 -1.12 -7.83
N GLY A 22 -15.17 -1.92 -7.62
CA GLY A 22 -14.31 -1.83 -6.44
C GLY A 22 -13.72 -0.42 -6.20
N SER A 23 -13.42 0.31 -7.27
CA SER A 23 -12.86 1.66 -7.19
C SER A 23 -13.88 2.75 -6.80
N LEU A 24 -15.17 2.44 -6.83
CA LEU A 24 -16.22 3.37 -6.38
C LEU A 24 -16.19 3.62 -4.86
N SER A 25 -15.50 2.78 -4.08
CA SER A 25 -15.29 3.07 -2.64
C SER A 25 -14.30 4.20 -2.37
N GLY A 26 -13.50 4.60 -3.36
CA GLY A 26 -12.52 5.68 -3.21
C GLY A 26 -13.20 7.06 -3.13
N GLY A 27 -12.79 7.89 -2.15
CA GLY A 27 -13.36 9.23 -1.95
C GLY A 27 -13.33 10.10 -3.21
N VAL A 28 -12.19 10.15 -3.90
CA VAL A 28 -12.04 10.94 -5.15
C VAL A 28 -13.01 10.49 -6.24
N ALA A 29 -13.41 9.21 -6.30
CA ALA A 29 -14.41 8.73 -7.26
C ALA A 29 -15.79 9.36 -6.98
N PHE A 30 -16.22 9.42 -5.70
CA PHE A 30 -17.46 10.08 -5.30
C PHE A 30 -17.41 11.59 -5.51
N GLU A 31 -16.32 12.24 -5.16
CA GLU A 31 -16.12 13.67 -5.41
C GLU A 31 -16.19 13.98 -6.92
N ALA A 32 -15.55 13.15 -7.74
CA ALA A 32 -15.58 13.32 -9.20
C ALA A 32 -16.99 13.08 -9.77
N LEU A 33 -17.70 12.05 -9.32
CA LEU A 33 -19.10 11.81 -9.73
C LEU A 33 -20.00 12.97 -9.35
N SER A 34 -19.89 13.48 -8.13
CA SER A 34 -20.69 14.64 -7.69
C SER A 34 -20.42 15.88 -8.53
N ASN A 35 -19.15 16.17 -8.88
CA ASN A 35 -18.78 17.35 -9.65
C ASN A 35 -19.04 17.20 -11.16
N ALA A 36 -18.79 16.04 -11.73
CA ALA A 36 -18.93 15.83 -13.16
C ALA A 36 -20.41 15.80 -13.62
N SER A 37 -21.33 15.52 -12.73
CA SER A 37 -22.77 15.63 -13.02
C SER A 37 -23.25 17.05 -13.39
N LEU A 38 -22.46 18.06 -13.01
CA LEU A 38 -22.73 19.46 -13.34
C LEU A 38 -22.22 19.89 -14.73
N LEU A 39 -21.60 19.00 -15.49
CA LEU A 39 -21.21 19.27 -16.87
C LEU A 39 -22.47 19.33 -17.74
N GLU A 40 -22.55 20.33 -18.59
CA GLU A 40 -23.65 20.48 -19.58
C GLU A 40 -23.22 19.97 -20.96
N SER A 41 -22.41 18.93 -21.00
CA SER A 41 -21.78 18.40 -22.21
C SER A 41 -21.54 16.91 -22.11
N ASN A 42 -21.10 16.30 -23.21
CA ASN A 42 -20.77 14.88 -23.29
C ASN A 42 -19.71 14.50 -22.25
N PHE A 43 -20.08 13.62 -21.32
CA PHE A 43 -19.18 12.94 -20.42
C PHE A 43 -19.77 11.58 -20.05
N ILE A 44 -19.09 10.51 -20.41
CA ILE A 44 -19.58 9.14 -20.20
C ILE A 44 -18.75 8.48 -19.11
N VAL A 45 -19.43 7.94 -18.10
CA VAL A 45 -18.82 7.10 -17.08
C VAL A 45 -19.28 5.66 -17.29
N ILE A 46 -18.36 4.76 -17.61
CA ILE A 46 -18.63 3.33 -17.70
C ILE A 46 -18.24 2.69 -16.37
N ILE A 47 -19.23 2.18 -15.64
CA ILE A 47 -19.00 1.38 -14.44
C ILE A 47 -18.90 -0.08 -14.87
N ASN A 48 -17.70 -0.67 -14.80
CA ASN A 48 -17.50 -2.10 -15.01
C ASN A 48 -17.73 -2.83 -13.70
N ASP A 49 -18.95 -3.33 -13.50
CA ASP A 49 -19.38 -4.01 -12.30
C ASP A 49 -19.24 -5.53 -12.47
N ASN A 50 -18.28 -6.12 -11.79
CA ASN A 50 -18.08 -7.57 -11.73
C ASN A 50 -18.23 -8.12 -10.31
N GLU A 51 -18.85 -7.35 -9.42
CA GLU A 51 -19.23 -7.71 -8.05
C GLU A 51 -18.04 -7.92 -7.09
N MET A 52 -16.82 -7.61 -7.54
CA MET A 52 -15.61 -7.81 -6.75
C MET A 52 -14.56 -6.70 -6.95
N SER A 53 -13.83 -6.43 -5.88
CA SER A 53 -12.52 -5.76 -5.91
C SER A 53 -11.40 -6.80 -6.12
N ILE A 54 -10.33 -6.76 -5.33
CA ILE A 54 -9.36 -7.89 -5.25
C ILE A 54 -10.05 -9.09 -4.60
N ALA A 55 -10.71 -8.86 -3.47
CA ALA A 55 -11.58 -9.78 -2.74
C ALA A 55 -13.03 -9.30 -2.82
N GLU A 56 -13.87 -9.67 -1.84
CA GLU A 56 -15.24 -9.18 -1.72
C GLU A 56 -15.30 -7.66 -1.55
N ASN A 57 -16.31 -7.04 -2.11
CA ASN A 57 -16.57 -5.61 -1.96
C ASN A 57 -17.16 -5.28 -0.57
N HIS A 58 -16.73 -4.15 0.01
CA HIS A 58 -17.19 -3.66 1.30
C HIS A 58 -17.74 -2.23 1.20
N GLY A 59 -18.90 -2.00 1.83
CA GLY A 59 -19.58 -0.71 1.83
C GLY A 59 -20.96 -0.74 1.16
N ASN A 60 -21.81 0.19 1.54
CA ASN A 60 -23.21 0.17 1.10
C ASN A 60 -23.42 0.51 -0.38
N ILE A 61 -22.43 1.13 -1.03
CA ILE A 61 -22.50 1.39 -2.49
C ILE A 61 -22.70 0.10 -3.29
N TYR A 62 -22.11 -1.01 -2.86
CA TYR A 62 -22.23 -2.30 -3.53
C TYR A 62 -23.62 -2.93 -3.38
N SER A 63 -24.30 -2.72 -2.24
CA SER A 63 -25.71 -3.08 -2.07
C SER A 63 -26.61 -2.26 -2.99
N ILE A 64 -26.24 -1.02 -3.29
CA ILE A 64 -26.94 -0.17 -4.25
C ILE A 64 -26.71 -0.70 -5.68
N LEU A 65 -25.47 -1.03 -6.06
CA LEU A 65 -25.16 -1.64 -7.36
C LEU A 65 -25.92 -2.97 -7.54
N GLU A 66 -25.96 -3.82 -6.52
CA GLU A 66 -26.75 -5.06 -6.53
C GLU A 66 -28.23 -4.80 -6.78
N LYS A 67 -28.83 -3.80 -6.11
CA LYS A 67 -30.22 -3.40 -6.36
C LYS A 67 -30.43 -2.89 -7.79
N LEU A 68 -29.47 -2.12 -8.31
CA LEU A 68 -29.52 -1.64 -9.69
C LEU A 68 -29.41 -2.78 -10.71
N ARG A 69 -28.66 -3.84 -10.44
CA ARG A 69 -28.61 -5.04 -11.27
C ARG A 69 -29.92 -5.83 -11.21
N ASN A 70 -30.42 -6.10 -10.02
CA ASN A 70 -31.49 -7.09 -9.79
C ASN A 70 -32.90 -6.52 -9.81
N ASN A 71 -33.10 -5.20 -9.75
CA ASN A 71 -34.41 -4.59 -9.65
C ASN A 71 -34.60 -3.50 -10.72
N LYS A 72 -35.28 -3.88 -11.82
CA LYS A 72 -35.56 -2.97 -12.95
C LYS A 72 -36.35 -1.73 -12.51
N THR A 73 -37.37 -1.89 -11.68
CA THR A 73 -38.20 -0.77 -11.20
C THR A 73 -37.37 0.24 -10.38
N TYR A 74 -36.48 -0.24 -9.53
CA TYR A 74 -35.56 0.64 -8.79
C TYR A 74 -34.58 1.33 -9.73
N ARG A 75 -34.01 0.61 -10.67
CA ARG A 75 -33.04 1.10 -11.66
C ARG A 75 -33.61 2.24 -12.53
N GLU A 76 -34.89 2.13 -12.93
CA GLU A 76 -35.60 3.09 -13.78
C GLU A 76 -36.32 4.19 -12.98
N SER A 77 -36.21 4.20 -11.65
CA SER A 77 -36.88 5.18 -10.80
C SER A 77 -35.99 6.36 -10.45
N ASP A 78 -36.63 7.45 -10.00
CA ASP A 78 -35.94 8.62 -9.44
C ASP A 78 -35.16 8.33 -8.15
N ASN A 79 -35.33 7.12 -7.56
CA ASN A 79 -34.57 6.67 -6.41
C ASN A 79 -33.19 6.08 -6.78
N ASN A 80 -32.87 5.95 -8.06
CA ASN A 80 -31.54 5.58 -8.51
C ASN A 80 -30.54 6.66 -8.11
N VAL A 81 -29.53 6.29 -7.32
CA VAL A 81 -28.53 7.23 -6.76
C VAL A 81 -27.83 8.04 -7.85
N PHE A 82 -27.57 7.46 -9.00
CA PHE A 82 -26.88 8.16 -10.09
C PHE A 82 -27.80 9.15 -10.80
N VAL A 83 -29.09 8.85 -10.92
CA VAL A 83 -30.10 9.77 -11.39
C VAL A 83 -30.27 10.95 -10.42
N GLN A 84 -30.29 10.66 -9.10
CA GLN A 84 -30.32 11.71 -8.07
C GLN A 84 -29.10 12.62 -8.09
N LEU A 85 -27.93 12.10 -8.48
CA LEU A 85 -26.73 12.89 -8.71
C LEU A 85 -26.78 13.74 -9.99
N GLY A 86 -27.76 13.54 -10.86
CA GLY A 86 -27.95 14.33 -12.10
C GLY A 86 -27.47 13.66 -13.38
N TYR A 87 -27.15 12.38 -13.35
CA TYR A 87 -26.74 11.62 -14.53
C TYR A 87 -27.93 11.03 -15.29
N GLU A 88 -27.81 10.95 -16.61
CA GLU A 88 -28.52 9.91 -17.36
C GLU A 88 -27.91 8.55 -17.00
N TYR A 89 -28.75 7.53 -16.88
CA TYR A 89 -28.30 6.20 -16.46
C TYR A 89 -28.90 5.12 -17.33
N ASP A 90 -28.07 4.18 -17.77
CA ASP A 90 -28.52 2.96 -18.42
C ASP A 90 -27.67 1.74 -17.97
N TYR A 91 -28.19 0.54 -18.19
CA TYR A 91 -27.64 -0.71 -17.70
C TYR A 91 -27.63 -1.80 -18.76
N ILE A 92 -26.56 -2.59 -18.81
CA ILE A 92 -26.47 -3.78 -19.63
C ILE A 92 -26.03 -4.99 -18.78
N GLU A 93 -26.82 -6.06 -18.89
CA GLU A 93 -26.59 -7.33 -18.17
C GLU A 93 -25.39 -8.12 -18.73
N ASN A 94 -25.28 -8.23 -20.06
CA ASN A 94 -24.31 -9.08 -20.75
C ASN A 94 -23.09 -8.30 -21.20
N GLY A 95 -22.41 -7.60 -20.29
CA GLY A 95 -21.27 -6.75 -20.61
C GLY A 95 -20.03 -7.47 -21.16
N ASN A 96 -19.97 -8.79 -21.04
CA ASN A 96 -18.93 -9.61 -21.70
C ASN A 96 -19.29 -10.01 -23.14
N ASN A 97 -20.54 -9.79 -23.59
CA ASN A 97 -20.94 -10.05 -24.96
C ASN A 97 -20.74 -8.81 -25.84
N ILE A 98 -19.80 -8.90 -26.77
CA ILE A 98 -19.45 -7.79 -27.66
C ILE A 98 -20.59 -7.38 -28.59
N GLU A 99 -21.46 -8.32 -28.97
CA GLU A 99 -22.60 -8.09 -29.84
C GLU A 99 -23.69 -7.26 -29.15
N ASP A 100 -23.84 -7.40 -27.83
CA ASP A 100 -24.74 -6.59 -27.01
C ASP A 100 -24.08 -5.24 -26.62
N LEU A 101 -22.78 -5.26 -26.34
CA LEU A 101 -22.04 -4.09 -25.84
C LEU A 101 -21.89 -3.00 -26.92
N ILE A 102 -21.60 -3.34 -28.18
CA ILE A 102 -21.40 -2.37 -29.25
C ILE A 102 -22.65 -1.52 -29.49
N PRO A 103 -23.88 -2.08 -29.69
CA PRO A 103 -25.08 -1.28 -29.84
C PRO A 103 -25.37 -0.40 -28.62
N PHE A 104 -25.14 -0.94 -27.40
CA PHE A 104 -25.32 -0.20 -26.16
C PHE A 104 -24.42 1.02 -26.08
N LEU A 105 -23.15 0.88 -26.32
CA LEU A 105 -22.20 2.02 -26.32
C LEU A 105 -22.49 3.00 -27.47
N THR A 106 -22.86 2.50 -28.65
CA THR A 106 -23.19 3.33 -29.81
C THR A 106 -24.39 4.24 -29.56
N LYS A 107 -25.37 3.79 -28.78
CA LYS A 107 -26.54 4.58 -28.38
C LYS A 107 -26.15 5.86 -27.64
N TYR A 108 -25.06 5.84 -26.86
CA TYR A 108 -24.66 6.94 -25.98
C TYR A 108 -23.41 7.71 -26.45
N LYS A 109 -22.75 7.29 -27.53
CA LYS A 109 -21.51 7.91 -28.01
C LYS A 109 -21.66 9.44 -28.24
N ASP A 110 -22.84 9.88 -28.66
CA ASP A 110 -23.11 11.29 -28.99
C ASP A 110 -24.03 11.95 -27.93
N THR A 111 -24.05 11.44 -26.70
CA THR A 111 -24.82 12.08 -25.62
C THR A 111 -24.37 13.52 -25.40
N ASN A 112 -25.25 14.39 -25.00
CA ASN A 112 -24.95 15.80 -24.69
C ASN A 112 -25.03 16.10 -23.17
N LYS A 113 -25.12 15.07 -22.35
CA LYS A 113 -25.19 15.16 -20.89
C LYS A 113 -24.27 14.14 -20.24
N PRO A 114 -23.90 14.37 -18.98
CA PRO A 114 -23.22 13.35 -18.19
C PRO A 114 -24.07 12.08 -18.08
N THR A 115 -23.48 10.97 -18.47
CA THR A 115 -24.20 9.68 -18.57
C THR A 115 -23.40 8.58 -17.88
N ILE A 116 -24.07 7.78 -17.07
CA ILE A 116 -23.51 6.56 -16.46
C ILE A 116 -24.01 5.35 -17.22
N LEU A 117 -23.08 4.56 -17.72
CA LEU A 117 -23.34 3.27 -18.34
C LEU A 117 -22.86 2.16 -17.38
N HIS A 118 -23.79 1.50 -16.73
CA HIS A 118 -23.51 0.42 -15.79
C HIS A 118 -23.46 -0.91 -16.56
N VAL A 119 -22.25 -1.45 -16.66
CA VAL A 119 -21.94 -2.65 -17.45
C VAL A 119 -21.65 -3.79 -16.49
N HIS A 120 -22.58 -4.77 -16.43
CA HIS A 120 -22.41 -5.96 -15.62
C HIS A 120 -21.52 -6.96 -16.35
N THR A 121 -20.44 -7.37 -15.73
CA THR A 121 -19.47 -8.32 -16.29
C THR A 121 -19.18 -9.44 -15.30
N LYS A 122 -18.56 -10.50 -15.78
CA LYS A 122 -18.11 -11.61 -14.95
C LYS A 122 -16.59 -11.56 -14.83
N LYS A 123 -16.09 -11.51 -13.60
CA LYS A 123 -14.65 -11.56 -13.32
C LYS A 123 -14.02 -12.86 -13.82
N GLY A 124 -12.88 -12.76 -14.53
CA GLY A 124 -12.22 -13.93 -15.10
C GLY A 124 -12.95 -14.58 -16.27
N TYR A 125 -13.87 -13.86 -16.94
CA TYR A 125 -14.65 -14.37 -18.06
C TYR A 125 -13.80 -15.08 -19.11
N GLY A 126 -14.21 -16.30 -19.50
CA GLY A 126 -13.51 -17.14 -20.46
C GLY A 126 -12.44 -18.07 -19.86
N TYR A 127 -12.19 -18.02 -18.55
CA TYR A 127 -11.25 -18.89 -17.86
C TYR A 127 -11.90 -19.60 -16.66
N GLU A 128 -12.24 -20.88 -16.83
CA GLU A 128 -13.06 -21.62 -15.85
C GLU A 128 -12.42 -21.76 -14.47
N LEU A 129 -11.10 -21.89 -14.37
CA LEU A 129 -10.43 -22.00 -13.07
C LEU A 129 -10.56 -20.73 -12.24
N SER A 130 -10.70 -19.57 -12.87
CA SER A 130 -10.90 -18.30 -12.15
C SER A 130 -12.26 -18.24 -11.44
N TYR A 131 -13.28 -18.94 -11.95
CA TYR A 131 -14.61 -18.97 -11.31
C TYR A 131 -14.65 -19.74 -10.00
N LYS A 132 -13.64 -20.57 -9.73
CA LYS A 132 -13.54 -21.32 -8.47
C LYS A 132 -12.89 -20.50 -7.36
N ASP A 133 -12.07 -19.53 -7.74
CA ASP A 133 -11.34 -18.68 -6.79
C ASP A 133 -10.97 -17.33 -7.47
N GLU A 134 -11.94 -16.44 -7.58
CA GLU A 134 -11.79 -15.16 -8.29
C GLU A 134 -10.76 -14.23 -7.63
N GLU A 135 -10.60 -14.33 -6.30
CA GLU A 135 -9.58 -13.58 -5.54
C GLU A 135 -8.17 -14.02 -5.95
N LYS A 136 -7.92 -15.32 -6.06
CA LYS A 136 -6.64 -15.91 -6.49
C LYS A 136 -6.23 -15.44 -7.88
N TYR A 137 -7.19 -15.25 -8.79
CA TYR A 137 -6.94 -14.88 -10.19
C TYR A 137 -7.04 -13.38 -10.49
N HIS A 138 -7.25 -12.52 -9.48
CA HIS A 138 -7.24 -11.08 -9.69
C HIS A 138 -5.87 -10.58 -10.20
N TYR A 139 -4.79 -11.02 -9.57
CA TYR A 139 -3.41 -10.81 -10.00
C TYR A 139 -2.55 -12.01 -9.61
N ARG A 140 -1.87 -12.60 -10.58
CA ARG A 140 -0.99 -13.75 -10.35
C ARG A 140 0.36 -13.60 -11.03
N ALA A 141 1.40 -14.13 -10.38
CA ALA A 141 2.64 -14.47 -11.05
C ALA A 141 2.39 -15.51 -12.17
N PRO A 142 3.29 -15.70 -13.13
CA PRO A 142 3.13 -16.72 -14.16
C PRO A 142 2.76 -18.09 -13.59
N PHE A 143 1.74 -18.71 -14.16
CA PHE A 143 1.18 -19.99 -13.72
C PHE A 143 0.85 -20.87 -14.92
N ASP A 144 0.73 -22.18 -14.70
CA ASP A 144 0.23 -23.11 -15.71
C ASP A 144 -1.27 -22.88 -15.93
N LYS A 145 -1.65 -22.55 -17.17
CA LYS A 145 -3.04 -22.19 -17.49
C LYS A 145 -4.01 -23.38 -17.47
N GLU A 146 -3.53 -24.61 -17.58
CA GLU A 146 -4.36 -25.81 -17.60
C GLU A 146 -4.65 -26.28 -16.15
N THR A 147 -3.62 -26.23 -15.28
CA THR A 147 -3.76 -26.71 -13.89
C THR A 147 -4.03 -25.55 -12.90
N GLY A 148 -3.64 -24.33 -13.24
CA GLY A 148 -3.68 -23.18 -12.33
C GLY A 148 -2.58 -23.22 -11.26
N ASP A 149 -1.52 -24.03 -11.43
CA ASP A 149 -0.40 -24.12 -10.52
C ASP A 149 0.64 -23.03 -10.77
N ASN A 150 1.32 -22.59 -9.72
CA ASN A 150 2.41 -21.64 -9.89
C ASN A 150 3.59 -22.27 -10.62
N LEU A 151 4.21 -21.54 -11.55
CA LEU A 151 5.44 -21.98 -12.25
C LEU A 151 6.71 -21.78 -11.42
N PHE A 152 6.60 -21.16 -10.24
CA PHE A 152 7.70 -20.90 -9.33
C PHE A 152 7.30 -21.29 -7.92
N ASP A 153 8.27 -21.71 -7.13
CA ASP A 153 8.05 -21.97 -5.71
C ASP A 153 7.56 -20.71 -5.00
N VAL A 154 6.56 -20.89 -4.14
CA VAL A 154 6.07 -19.81 -3.28
C VAL A 154 7.07 -19.62 -2.15
N THR A 155 7.81 -18.53 -2.18
CA THR A 155 8.73 -18.17 -1.10
C THR A 155 7.97 -17.62 0.10
N ARG A 156 8.52 -17.82 1.31
CA ARG A 156 7.99 -17.22 2.53
C ARG A 156 8.14 -15.69 2.45
N THR A 157 7.07 -14.97 2.77
CA THR A 157 6.97 -13.51 2.66
C THR A 157 6.39 -12.91 3.94
N PHE A 158 6.43 -11.59 4.09
CA PHE A 158 5.83 -10.91 5.24
C PHE A 158 4.33 -11.17 5.37
N GLU A 159 3.60 -11.31 4.27
CA GLU A 159 2.16 -11.61 4.33
C GLU A 159 1.91 -12.97 4.99
N VAL A 160 2.76 -13.97 4.76
CA VAL A 160 2.67 -15.28 5.42
C VAL A 160 2.87 -15.12 6.94
N ILE A 161 3.90 -14.35 7.34
CA ILE A 161 4.14 -14.05 8.76
C ILE A 161 2.95 -13.30 9.37
N ASN A 162 2.41 -12.29 8.68
CA ASN A 162 1.24 -11.55 9.13
C ASN A 162 0.07 -12.51 9.42
N GLY A 163 -0.21 -13.44 8.49
CA GLY A 163 -1.28 -14.42 8.66
C GLY A 163 -1.10 -15.30 9.89
N GLU A 164 0.08 -15.89 10.03
CA GLU A 164 0.42 -16.77 11.17
C GLU A 164 0.40 -16.01 12.50
N TYR A 165 1.07 -14.85 12.53
CA TYR A 165 1.26 -14.07 13.75
C TYR A 165 -0.07 -13.49 14.26
N PHE A 166 -0.82 -12.79 13.40
CA PHE A 166 -2.07 -12.15 13.83
C PHE A 166 -3.19 -13.14 14.09
N LYS A 167 -3.26 -14.26 13.35
CA LYS A 167 -4.17 -15.35 13.69
C LYS A 167 -3.91 -15.84 15.11
N LYS A 168 -2.65 -16.13 15.47
CA LYS A 168 -2.27 -16.56 16.83
C LYS A 168 -2.66 -15.51 17.90
N LYS A 169 -2.43 -14.21 17.63
CA LYS A 169 -2.79 -13.14 18.57
C LYS A 169 -4.32 -13.02 18.74
N LEU A 170 -5.10 -13.19 17.67
CA LEU A 170 -6.57 -13.20 17.75
C LEU A 170 -7.10 -14.42 18.52
N GLU A 171 -6.52 -15.61 18.30
CA GLU A 171 -6.82 -16.83 19.08
C GLU A 171 -6.53 -16.66 20.57
N GLN A 172 -5.51 -15.90 20.93
CA GLN A 172 -5.14 -15.55 22.29
C GLN A 172 -6.00 -14.41 22.88
N ASN A 173 -7.06 -13.98 22.18
CA ASN A 173 -7.92 -12.87 22.57
C ASN A 173 -7.18 -11.53 22.80
N ALA A 174 -6.08 -11.29 22.09
CA ALA A 174 -5.42 -9.99 22.11
C ALA A 174 -6.41 -8.88 21.66
N ASN A 175 -6.39 -7.74 22.35
CA ASN A 175 -7.27 -6.62 22.03
C ASN A 175 -6.77 -5.81 20.82
N ILE A 176 -6.75 -6.49 19.66
CA ILE A 176 -6.33 -5.94 18.38
C ILE A 176 -7.48 -5.96 17.37
N CYS A 177 -7.43 -5.07 16.38
CA CYS A 177 -8.29 -5.07 15.21
C CYS A 177 -7.43 -4.88 13.96
N LEU A 178 -7.59 -5.77 12.98
CA LEU A 178 -6.89 -5.72 11.71
C LEU A 178 -7.71 -4.90 10.72
N ILE A 179 -7.07 -3.99 10.00
CA ILE A 179 -7.72 -3.09 9.03
C ILE A 179 -6.92 -3.11 7.73
N CYS A 180 -7.60 -3.29 6.60
CA CYS A 180 -7.01 -3.12 5.28
C CYS A 180 -7.89 -2.25 4.37
N ALA A 181 -7.33 -1.81 3.26
CA ALA A 181 -8.03 -1.01 2.25
C ALA A 181 -8.06 -1.77 0.91
N GLY A 182 -9.00 -2.72 0.78
CA GLY A 182 -9.18 -3.54 -0.42
C GLY A 182 -8.06 -4.57 -0.68
N THR A 183 -7.17 -4.77 0.28
CA THR A 183 -6.00 -5.67 0.14
C THR A 183 -5.89 -6.70 1.28
N PRO A 184 -6.92 -7.54 1.52
CA PRO A 184 -6.92 -8.47 2.67
C PRO A 184 -5.80 -9.50 2.61
N LYS A 185 -5.23 -9.77 1.43
CA LYS A 185 -4.08 -10.67 1.26
C LYS A 185 -2.83 -10.22 2.02
N ASN A 186 -2.69 -8.94 2.36
CA ASN A 186 -1.56 -8.43 3.15
C ASN A 186 -1.50 -9.06 4.54
N PHE A 187 -2.66 -9.51 5.06
CA PHE A 187 -2.76 -10.30 6.28
C PHE A 187 -2.78 -11.81 6.01
N ASN A 188 -2.74 -12.24 4.75
CA ASN A 188 -2.85 -13.65 4.33
C ASN A 188 -4.06 -14.38 4.94
N PHE A 189 -5.15 -13.67 5.18
CA PHE A 189 -6.39 -14.24 5.70
C PHE A 189 -7.29 -14.71 4.55
N SER A 190 -7.62 -16.01 4.57
CA SER A 190 -8.65 -16.54 3.68
C SER A 190 -10.01 -15.89 3.97
N LYS A 191 -10.94 -15.98 3.01
CA LYS A 191 -12.32 -15.52 3.19
C LYS A 191 -12.99 -16.13 4.44
N GLU A 192 -12.70 -17.40 4.72
CA GLU A 192 -13.19 -18.08 5.93
C GLU A 192 -12.65 -17.44 7.21
N LEU A 193 -11.34 -17.14 7.27
CA LEU A 193 -10.74 -16.48 8.43
C LEU A 193 -11.27 -15.06 8.60
N ARG A 194 -11.44 -14.30 7.51
CA ARG A 194 -12.04 -12.96 7.57
C ARG A 194 -13.47 -13.02 8.14
N ASN A 195 -14.27 -13.98 7.72
CA ASN A 195 -15.62 -14.21 8.25
C ASN A 195 -15.60 -14.63 9.74
N THR A 196 -14.67 -15.49 10.14
CA THR A 196 -14.50 -15.92 11.53
C THR A 196 -14.22 -14.74 12.45
N TYR A 197 -13.36 -13.81 12.00
CA TYR A 197 -12.94 -12.64 12.78
C TYR A 197 -13.60 -11.33 12.30
N LYS A 198 -14.76 -11.37 11.65
CA LYS A 198 -15.44 -10.21 11.04
C LYS A 198 -15.59 -8.98 11.95
N ASN A 199 -15.62 -9.16 13.27
CA ASN A 199 -15.67 -8.05 14.25
C ASN A 199 -14.29 -7.48 14.58
N ARG A 200 -13.21 -8.11 14.11
CA ARG A 200 -11.80 -7.74 14.36
C ARG A 200 -10.97 -7.72 13.09
N PHE A 201 -11.61 -7.93 11.95
CA PHE A 201 -11.03 -7.79 10.62
C PHE A 201 -11.93 -6.89 9.79
N ILE A 202 -11.44 -5.71 9.44
CA ILE A 202 -12.20 -4.66 8.76
C ILE A 202 -11.51 -4.37 7.42
N ASP A 203 -12.24 -4.58 6.34
CA ASP A 203 -11.86 -4.06 5.03
C ASP A 203 -12.73 -2.85 4.72
N VAL A 204 -12.12 -1.70 4.47
CA VAL A 204 -12.81 -0.45 4.17
C VAL A 204 -13.00 -0.21 2.66
N GLY A 205 -12.63 -1.18 1.82
CA GLY A 205 -12.55 -0.99 0.38
C GLY A 205 -11.33 -0.16 -0.02
N ILE A 206 -11.29 0.36 -1.24
CA ILE A 206 -10.16 1.15 -1.75
C ILE A 206 -10.20 2.58 -1.16
N SER A 207 -9.89 2.69 0.13
CA SER A 207 -10.00 3.92 0.93
C SER A 207 -8.92 3.96 2.02
N GLU A 208 -7.67 4.18 1.62
CA GLU A 208 -6.50 4.16 2.50
C GLU A 208 -6.56 5.25 3.59
N ASP A 209 -7.09 6.40 3.26
CA ASP A 209 -7.39 7.51 4.15
C ASP A 209 -8.37 7.10 5.27
N LEU A 210 -9.48 6.48 4.89
CA LEU A 210 -10.47 5.96 5.84
C LEU A 210 -9.88 4.87 6.74
N ALA A 211 -9.03 3.98 6.20
CA ALA A 211 -8.37 2.94 7.00
C ALA A 211 -7.56 3.52 8.16
N LEU A 212 -6.80 4.60 7.91
CA LEU A 212 -6.04 5.29 8.95
C LEU A 212 -6.95 5.99 9.95
N LEU A 213 -7.97 6.72 9.49
CA LEU A 213 -8.95 7.39 10.36
C LEU A 213 -9.70 6.38 11.24
N TYR A 214 -10.05 5.23 10.67
CA TYR A 214 -10.69 4.14 11.41
C TYR A 214 -9.76 3.62 12.52
N GLY A 215 -8.47 3.43 12.20
CA GLY A 215 -7.45 3.06 13.16
C GLY A 215 -7.30 4.09 14.28
N VAL A 216 -7.24 5.39 13.96
CA VAL A 216 -7.18 6.45 14.96
C VAL A 216 -8.39 6.38 15.90
N GLY A 217 -9.59 6.20 15.35
CA GLY A 217 -10.82 6.06 16.14
C GLY A 217 -10.78 4.86 17.08
N LEU A 218 -10.38 3.69 16.62
CA LEU A 218 -10.26 2.48 17.45
C LEU A 218 -9.24 2.65 18.58
N SER A 219 -8.12 3.31 18.31
CA SER A 219 -7.09 3.55 19.32
C SER A 219 -7.59 4.38 20.50
N LYS A 220 -8.54 5.30 20.26
CA LYS A 220 -9.21 6.09 21.31
C LYS A 220 -10.16 5.23 22.16
N GLY A 221 -10.70 4.16 21.61
CA GLY A 221 -11.55 3.18 22.30
C GLY A 221 -10.77 2.05 22.99
N ASN A 222 -9.46 2.22 23.23
CA ASN A 222 -8.59 1.24 23.88
C ASN A 222 -8.42 -0.09 23.11
N THR A 223 -8.66 -0.12 21.81
CA THR A 223 -8.30 -1.25 20.92
C THR A 223 -7.04 -0.87 20.17
N LYS A 224 -6.09 -1.79 20.05
CA LYS A 224 -4.87 -1.54 19.24
C LYS A 224 -5.12 -1.92 17.79
N PRO A 225 -5.31 -0.95 16.88
CA PRO A 225 -5.49 -1.23 15.47
C PRO A 225 -4.16 -1.58 14.80
N ILE A 226 -4.24 -2.54 13.88
CA ILE A 226 -3.17 -2.91 12.96
C ILE A 226 -3.68 -2.58 11.56
N VAL A 227 -3.18 -1.51 10.96
CA VAL A 227 -3.57 -1.08 9.61
C VAL A 227 -2.53 -1.55 8.62
N SER A 228 -2.92 -2.24 7.55
CA SER A 228 -2.00 -2.64 6.48
C SER A 228 -2.33 -1.88 5.19
N LEU A 229 -1.35 -1.17 4.66
CA LEU A 229 -1.42 -0.40 3.43
C LEU A 229 -0.16 -0.62 2.60
N SER A 230 -0.32 -0.80 1.29
CA SER A 230 0.84 -0.88 0.40
C SER A 230 1.57 0.47 0.32
N SER A 231 2.90 0.43 0.25
CA SER A 231 3.75 1.64 0.22
C SER A 231 3.41 2.61 -0.91
N SER A 232 3.03 2.10 -2.09
CA SER A 232 2.57 2.94 -3.20
C SER A 232 1.17 3.52 -3.01
N PHE A 233 0.34 2.94 -2.14
CA PHE A 233 -1.05 3.37 -1.91
C PHE A 233 -1.19 4.30 -0.72
N ILE A 234 -0.36 4.14 0.31
CA ILE A 234 -0.34 4.99 1.50
C ILE A 234 -0.13 6.48 1.16
N GLN A 235 0.44 6.77 -0.03
CA GLN A 235 0.62 8.14 -0.53
C GLN A 235 -0.67 8.94 -0.60
N ARG A 236 -1.81 8.28 -0.84
CA ARG A 236 -3.14 8.92 -0.90
C ARG A 236 -3.59 9.48 0.45
N ALA A 237 -3.06 8.94 1.53
CA ALA A 237 -3.45 9.25 2.89
C ALA A 237 -2.39 10.10 3.63
N TYR A 238 -1.53 10.82 2.90
CA TYR A 238 -0.46 11.62 3.50
C TYR A 238 -0.99 12.69 4.47
N ASP A 239 -2.10 13.34 4.13
CA ASP A 239 -2.76 14.33 4.99
C ASP A 239 -3.19 13.70 6.31
N GLN A 240 -3.84 12.53 6.28
CA GLN A 240 -4.29 11.81 7.46
C GLN A 240 -3.10 11.33 8.31
N ILE A 241 -1.99 10.94 7.68
CA ILE A 241 -0.77 10.59 8.43
C ILE A 241 -0.22 11.83 9.14
N ALA A 242 -0.17 12.97 8.47
CA ALA A 242 0.40 14.19 9.03
C ALA A 242 -0.46 14.76 10.16
N HIS A 243 -1.77 14.86 9.94
CA HIS A 243 -2.68 15.52 10.89
C HIS A 243 -3.28 14.55 11.91
N GLU A 244 -4.00 13.50 11.48
CA GLU A 244 -4.71 12.66 12.43
C GLU A 244 -3.78 11.70 13.16
N VAL A 245 -2.78 11.16 12.48
CA VAL A 245 -1.82 10.23 13.10
C VAL A 245 -0.71 11.01 13.81
N GLY A 246 0.01 11.88 13.11
CA GLY A 246 1.18 12.57 13.63
C GLY A 246 0.86 13.51 14.82
N LEU A 247 -0.27 14.24 14.80
CA LEU A 247 -0.66 15.15 15.88
C LEU A 247 -1.35 14.42 17.04
N ASN A 248 -2.23 13.44 16.77
CA ASN A 248 -3.00 12.76 17.80
C ASN A 248 -2.25 11.62 18.51
N LYS A 249 -1.13 11.16 17.96
CA LYS A 249 -0.28 10.10 18.55
C LYS A 249 -1.09 8.85 18.93
N PRO A 250 -1.87 8.25 18.03
CA PRO A 250 -2.68 7.09 18.35
C PRO A 250 -1.79 5.89 18.70
N ASN A 251 -2.24 5.07 19.64
CA ASN A 251 -1.58 3.79 19.93
C ASN A 251 -1.95 2.76 18.85
N MET A 252 -1.18 2.73 17.74
CA MET A 252 -1.48 1.91 16.58
C MET A 252 -0.22 1.39 15.88
N ILE A 253 -0.40 0.35 15.06
CA ILE A 253 0.62 -0.18 14.17
C ILE A 253 0.13 -0.02 12.73
N VAL A 254 0.99 0.50 11.85
CA VAL A 254 0.75 0.57 10.40
C VAL A 254 1.81 -0.27 9.69
N LEU A 255 1.40 -1.30 9.00
CA LEU A 255 2.25 -2.11 8.13
C LEU A 255 2.29 -1.44 6.76
N VAL A 256 3.49 -1.07 6.31
CA VAL A 256 3.73 -0.43 5.02
C VAL A 256 4.29 -1.50 4.07
N ASP A 257 3.37 -2.21 3.41
CA ASP A 257 3.69 -3.38 2.60
C ASP A 257 4.27 -3.02 1.23
N PHE A 258 5.02 -3.95 0.62
CA PHE A 258 5.62 -3.81 -0.72
C PHE A 258 6.48 -2.55 -0.88
N ALA A 259 7.20 -2.17 0.18
CA ALA A 259 8.10 -1.04 0.16
C ALA A 259 9.38 -1.32 -0.67
N GLY A 260 9.96 -0.27 -1.22
CA GLY A 260 11.16 -0.32 -2.05
C GLY A 260 10.90 -0.72 -3.49
N VAL A 261 11.98 -1.12 -4.17
CA VAL A 261 11.94 -1.57 -5.57
C VAL A 261 11.36 -2.97 -5.65
N SER A 262 10.39 -3.17 -6.53
CA SER A 262 9.75 -4.45 -6.77
C SER A 262 9.73 -4.82 -8.26
N LYS A 263 9.42 -6.08 -8.58
CA LYS A 263 9.24 -6.56 -9.98
C LYS A 263 7.87 -6.20 -10.56
N THR A 264 7.13 -5.29 -9.93
CA THR A 264 5.81 -4.85 -10.35
C THR A 264 5.88 -3.68 -11.34
N SER A 265 4.71 -3.18 -11.78
CA SER A 265 4.62 -2.03 -12.67
C SER A 265 5.16 -0.74 -12.02
N ALA A 266 5.43 0.28 -12.83
CA ALA A 266 5.90 1.59 -12.37
C ALA A 266 4.96 2.23 -11.33
N THR A 267 3.65 1.95 -11.40
CA THR A 267 2.64 2.48 -10.46
C THR A 267 2.63 1.81 -9.09
N HIS A 268 3.37 0.70 -8.91
CA HIS A 268 3.41 -0.08 -7.69
C HIS A 268 4.81 -0.12 -7.03
N GLN A 269 5.68 0.83 -7.39
CA GLN A 269 6.98 0.98 -6.74
C GLN A 269 6.84 1.75 -5.43
N GLY A 270 7.31 1.18 -4.32
CA GLY A 270 7.24 1.78 -2.99
C GLY A 270 8.46 2.66 -2.68
N LEU A 271 8.62 3.78 -3.39
CA LEU A 271 9.85 4.57 -3.36
C LEU A 271 9.79 5.84 -2.52
N PHE A 272 8.57 6.30 -2.14
CA PHE A 272 8.37 7.58 -1.47
C PHE A 272 8.18 7.48 0.05
N ASP A 273 7.97 6.28 0.56
CA ASP A 273 7.54 6.02 1.94
C ASP A 273 8.52 6.57 2.99
N VAL A 274 9.83 6.40 2.79
CA VAL A 274 10.83 6.91 3.74
C VAL A 274 10.80 8.43 3.80
N ALA A 275 10.80 9.12 2.66
CA ALA A 275 10.76 10.57 2.59
C ALA A 275 9.48 11.15 3.22
N MET A 276 8.34 10.51 2.94
CA MET A 276 7.03 10.95 3.44
C MET A 276 6.87 10.73 4.94
N ILE A 277 7.03 9.48 5.39
CA ILE A 277 6.65 9.07 6.75
C ILE A 277 7.67 9.54 7.77
N SER A 278 8.96 9.40 7.48
CA SER A 278 10.01 9.71 8.44
C SER A 278 10.20 11.22 8.72
N ALA A 279 9.54 12.08 7.94
CA ALA A 279 9.50 13.52 8.18
C ALA A 279 8.37 13.94 9.16
N ILE A 280 7.40 13.07 9.41
CA ILE A 280 6.25 13.37 10.27
C ILE A 280 6.61 13.11 11.73
N PRO A 281 6.39 14.09 12.64
CA PRO A 281 6.72 13.91 14.04
C PRO A 281 5.83 12.85 14.72
N ASN A 282 6.33 12.29 15.82
CA ASN A 282 5.62 11.33 16.67
C ASN A 282 5.34 9.96 16.02
N ILE A 283 5.92 9.67 14.87
CA ILE A 283 5.87 8.37 14.21
C ILE A 283 7.23 7.68 14.35
N THR A 284 7.22 6.46 14.89
CA THR A 284 8.36 5.56 14.90
C THR A 284 8.29 4.69 13.64
N TYR A 285 9.17 4.93 12.66
CA TYR A 285 9.16 4.21 11.39
C TYR A 285 10.25 3.14 11.39
N LEU A 286 9.84 1.90 11.61
CA LEU A 286 10.71 0.73 11.70
C LEU A 286 10.90 0.06 10.35
N SER A 287 12.04 -0.61 10.15
CA SER A 287 12.37 -1.28 8.89
C SER A 287 13.17 -2.56 9.16
N PRO A 288 12.52 -3.73 9.21
CA PRO A 288 13.19 -4.98 9.45
C PRO A 288 14.03 -5.43 8.25
N SER A 289 15.16 -6.08 8.53
CA SER A 289 16.03 -6.73 7.55
C SER A 289 15.78 -8.23 7.42
N SER A 290 15.03 -8.84 8.36
CA SER A 290 14.79 -10.29 8.44
C SER A 290 13.43 -10.63 9.05
N GLU A 291 13.07 -11.93 8.98
CA GLU A 291 11.87 -12.47 9.63
C GLU A 291 11.94 -12.31 11.16
N GLU A 292 13.10 -12.66 11.76
CA GLU A 292 13.30 -12.62 13.22
C GLU A 292 13.19 -11.20 13.76
N GLU A 293 13.80 -10.25 13.05
CA GLU A 293 13.70 -8.82 13.38
C GLU A 293 12.25 -8.33 13.27
N TYR A 294 11.53 -8.72 12.23
CA TYR A 294 10.13 -8.35 12.05
C TYR A 294 9.24 -8.87 13.18
N ILE A 295 9.38 -10.13 13.54
CA ILE A 295 8.61 -10.71 14.66
C ILE A 295 8.90 -9.98 15.96
N SER A 296 10.16 -9.66 16.23
CA SER A 296 10.54 -8.89 17.42
C SER A 296 9.98 -7.46 17.41
N MET A 297 9.94 -6.81 16.22
CA MET A 297 9.27 -5.50 16.04
C MET A 297 7.78 -5.57 16.34
N LEU A 298 7.08 -6.60 15.83
CA LEU A 298 5.66 -6.80 16.11
C LEU A 298 5.41 -7.00 17.61
N ASP A 299 6.20 -7.86 18.27
CA ASP A 299 6.07 -8.09 19.71
C ASP A 299 6.37 -6.80 20.51
N TYR A 300 7.40 -6.05 20.12
CA TYR A 300 7.70 -4.75 20.73
C TYR A 300 6.51 -3.80 20.57
N CYS A 301 6.05 -3.57 19.34
CA CYS A 301 4.97 -2.63 19.04
C CYS A 301 3.63 -3.01 19.70
N LEU A 302 3.33 -4.30 19.86
CA LEU A 302 2.12 -4.74 20.56
C LEU A 302 2.17 -4.50 22.07
N ASN A 303 3.35 -4.59 22.66
CA ASN A 303 3.55 -4.49 24.12
C ASN A 303 3.81 -3.04 24.59
N HIS A 304 4.08 -2.10 23.68
CA HIS A 304 4.38 -0.71 24.02
C HIS A 304 3.35 0.24 23.41
N GLU A 305 3.06 1.33 24.13
CA GLU A 305 2.26 2.42 23.58
C GLU A 305 3.08 3.24 22.58
N GLY A 306 2.43 3.66 21.50
CA GLY A 306 3.05 4.48 20.48
C GLY A 306 2.41 4.35 19.11
N THR A 307 2.86 5.21 18.22
CA THR A 307 2.49 5.17 16.80
C THR A 307 3.64 4.57 16.02
N PHE A 308 3.47 3.32 15.61
CA PHE A 308 4.50 2.55 14.93
C PHE A 308 4.11 2.32 13.47
N PHE A 309 5.01 2.62 12.56
CA PHE A 309 4.95 2.20 11.17
C PHE A 309 6.05 1.18 10.93
N ILE A 310 5.76 0.09 10.22
CA ILE A 310 6.75 -0.95 9.92
C ILE A 310 6.84 -1.13 8.40
N ARG A 311 8.01 -0.85 7.84
CA ARG A 311 8.32 -0.93 6.43
C ARG A 311 8.64 -2.35 6.00
N LEU A 312 7.80 -2.96 5.18
CA LEU A 312 7.92 -4.33 4.74
C LEU A 312 8.31 -4.38 3.26
N TYR A 313 9.50 -4.86 2.95
CA TYR A 313 9.96 -4.99 1.57
C TYR A 313 9.29 -6.16 0.84
N GLY A 314 9.14 -6.04 -0.48
CA GLY A 314 8.60 -7.14 -1.30
C GLY A 314 9.63 -8.24 -1.59
N GLY A 315 9.16 -9.48 -1.67
CA GLY A 315 9.95 -10.65 -2.04
C GLY A 315 10.34 -11.57 -0.88
N PRO A 316 11.29 -12.50 -1.10
CA PRO A 316 11.67 -13.50 -0.11
C PRO A 316 12.22 -12.87 1.17
N LEU A 317 11.87 -13.49 2.30
CA LEU A 317 12.40 -13.11 3.60
C LEU A 317 13.86 -13.53 3.74
N LEU A 318 14.59 -12.71 4.46
CA LEU A 318 15.97 -12.98 4.89
C LEU A 318 15.95 -13.40 6.34
N HIS A 319 17.02 -14.07 6.78
CA HIS A 319 17.19 -14.54 8.14
C HIS A 319 18.47 -14.00 8.75
N ASN A 320 18.40 -13.53 9.98
CA ASN A 320 19.56 -13.13 10.79
C ASN A 320 19.17 -13.16 12.28
N SER A 321 20.11 -12.88 13.17
CA SER A 321 19.90 -12.89 14.62
C SER A 321 19.54 -11.52 15.22
N ILE A 322 19.29 -10.52 14.37
CA ILE A 322 18.98 -9.15 14.82
C ILE A 322 17.56 -9.13 15.39
N THR A 323 17.38 -8.49 16.52
CA THR A 323 16.08 -8.32 17.19
C THR A 323 15.96 -6.93 17.77
N VAL A 324 14.73 -6.47 17.96
CA VAL A 324 14.42 -5.14 18.53
C VAL A 324 14.00 -5.29 20.00
N ASN A 325 14.48 -4.37 20.83
CA ASN A 325 14.09 -4.22 22.22
C ASN A 325 14.16 -2.75 22.66
N GLU A 326 13.79 -2.44 23.89
CA GLU A 326 13.78 -1.08 24.43
C GLU A 326 15.14 -0.36 24.37
N ASN A 327 16.24 -1.12 24.46
CA ASN A 327 17.58 -0.55 24.54
C ASN A 327 18.14 -0.15 23.16
N ASN A 328 17.65 -0.78 22.07
CA ASN A 328 18.24 -0.59 20.75
C ASN A 328 17.29 0.05 19.70
N LEU A 329 16.02 0.29 20.03
CA LEU A 329 15.03 0.83 19.06
C LEU A 329 15.50 2.10 18.34
N THR A 330 16.25 2.96 19.01
CA THR A 330 16.76 4.23 18.47
C THR A 330 18.27 4.23 18.30
N LYS A 331 18.94 3.09 18.54
CA LYS A 331 20.38 2.97 18.46
C LYS A 331 20.82 2.36 17.14
N PHE A 332 21.97 2.81 16.67
CA PHE A 332 22.69 2.13 15.61
C PHE A 332 23.60 1.08 16.24
N GLU A 333 23.71 -0.07 15.58
CA GLU A 333 24.47 -1.20 16.10
C GLU A 333 25.50 -1.69 15.07
N TYR A 334 26.74 -1.96 15.52
CA TYR A 334 27.70 -2.61 14.65
C TYR A 334 27.34 -4.08 14.41
N ILE A 335 27.23 -4.45 13.14
CA ILE A 335 27.24 -5.84 12.69
C ILE A 335 28.70 -6.31 12.55
N ILE A 336 29.54 -5.45 11.93
CA ILE A 336 30.98 -5.63 11.80
C ILE A 336 31.66 -4.34 12.24
N LYS A 337 32.60 -4.41 13.17
CA LYS A 337 33.35 -3.25 13.66
C LYS A 337 34.82 -3.31 13.20
N GLU A 338 35.14 -2.48 12.27
CA GLU A 338 36.49 -2.21 11.76
C GLU A 338 36.74 -0.68 11.71
N ASN A 339 37.42 -0.14 10.69
CA ASN A 339 37.72 1.29 10.55
C ASN A 339 37.65 1.73 9.07
N ASN A 340 37.99 3.00 8.83
CA ASN A 340 38.08 3.71 7.54
C ASN A 340 36.79 3.94 6.81
N ILE A 341 36.05 2.89 6.44
CA ILE A 341 34.75 2.97 5.72
C ILE A 341 33.67 2.43 6.63
N ALA A 342 32.56 3.12 6.76
CA ALA A 342 31.36 2.62 7.44
C ALA A 342 30.23 2.45 6.42
N ILE A 343 29.54 1.32 6.45
CA ILE A 343 28.49 0.97 5.49
C ILE A 343 27.20 0.73 6.25
N ILE A 344 26.09 1.32 5.79
CA ILE A 344 24.74 1.01 6.26
C ILE A 344 23.83 0.75 5.08
N GLY A 345 23.11 -0.36 5.13
CA GLY A 345 21.97 -0.66 4.26
C GLY A 345 20.69 -0.65 5.05
N ILE A 346 19.61 -0.03 4.54
CA ILE A 346 18.30 -0.12 5.18
C ILE A 346 17.55 -1.35 4.71
N SER A 347 16.68 -1.92 5.57
CA SER A 347 15.83 -3.04 5.21
C SER A 347 16.65 -4.24 4.68
N LYS A 348 16.19 -4.89 3.62
CA LYS A 348 16.90 -6.00 2.94
C LYS A 348 18.31 -5.63 2.44
N LEU A 349 18.61 -4.34 2.25
CA LEU A 349 19.92 -3.88 1.77
C LEU A 349 21.00 -3.96 2.85
N SER A 350 20.67 -4.28 4.09
CA SER A 350 21.65 -4.64 5.12
C SER A 350 22.52 -5.84 4.69
N ASN A 351 21.95 -6.81 3.99
CA ASN A 351 22.73 -7.93 3.43
C ASN A 351 23.65 -7.49 2.30
N PHE A 352 23.20 -6.56 1.46
CA PHE A 352 24.06 -5.99 0.43
C PHE A 352 25.23 -5.19 1.02
N ALA A 353 25.04 -4.55 2.17
CA ALA A 353 26.11 -3.90 2.92
C ALA A 353 27.18 -4.90 3.39
N LEU A 354 26.76 -6.11 3.83
CA LEU A 354 27.68 -7.20 4.19
C LEU A 354 28.43 -7.72 2.96
N GLU A 355 27.75 -7.95 1.84
CA GLU A 355 28.41 -8.36 0.59
C GLU A 355 29.43 -7.31 0.10
N LEU A 356 29.12 -6.03 0.26
CA LEU A 356 30.03 -4.94 -0.10
C LEU A 356 31.26 -4.94 0.82
N HIS A 357 31.07 -5.16 2.14
CA HIS A 357 32.19 -5.33 3.08
C HIS A 357 33.12 -6.46 2.63
N ASP A 358 32.59 -7.63 2.30
CA ASP A 358 33.38 -8.78 1.85
C ASP A 358 34.17 -8.50 0.57
N LYS A 359 33.60 -7.73 -0.37
CA LYS A 359 34.29 -7.31 -1.59
C LYS A 359 35.41 -6.33 -1.28
N LEU A 360 35.15 -5.31 -0.45
CA LEU A 360 36.17 -4.33 -0.04
C LEU A 360 37.32 -5.00 0.68
N LYS A 361 37.06 -5.98 1.53
CA LYS A 361 38.08 -6.75 2.26
C LYS A 361 38.97 -7.53 1.32
N LYS A 362 38.46 -8.10 0.23
CA LYS A 362 39.26 -8.76 -0.82
C LYS A 362 40.20 -7.79 -1.53
N GLU A 363 39.85 -6.52 -1.61
CA GLU A 363 40.67 -5.44 -2.19
C GLU A 363 41.59 -4.78 -1.13
N GLY A 364 41.66 -5.33 0.08
CA GLY A 364 42.52 -4.81 1.16
C GLY A 364 41.96 -3.57 1.86
N LEU A 365 40.70 -3.26 1.71
CA LEU A 365 40.05 -2.11 2.34
C LEU A 365 39.25 -2.56 3.57
N ASN A 366 39.49 -1.93 4.72
CA ASN A 366 38.74 -2.20 5.94
C ASN A 366 37.41 -1.40 5.93
N SER A 367 36.34 -2.04 6.36
CA SER A 367 35.04 -1.40 6.51
C SER A 367 34.25 -1.97 7.68
N SER A 368 33.55 -1.08 8.40
CA SER A 368 32.50 -1.46 9.35
C SER A 368 31.15 -1.60 8.63
N VAL A 369 30.30 -2.47 9.13
CA VAL A 369 28.87 -2.52 8.76
C VAL A 369 28.05 -2.26 10.01
N PHE A 370 27.09 -1.37 9.91
CA PHE A 370 26.17 -1.07 10.98
C PHE A 370 24.71 -1.07 10.50
N ALA A 371 23.79 -1.26 11.41
CA ALA A 371 22.36 -1.34 11.14
C ALA A 371 21.57 -0.30 11.93
N THR A 372 20.37 0.01 11.45
CA THR A 372 19.34 0.74 12.17
C THR A 372 18.01 0.02 12.05
N HIS A 373 17.24 0.04 13.12
CA HIS A 373 15.87 -0.45 13.14
C HIS A 373 14.85 0.65 12.79
N ASN A 374 15.25 1.92 12.90
CA ASN A 374 14.36 3.09 12.92
C ASN A 374 14.79 4.15 11.91
N LEU A 375 13.96 4.38 10.92
CA LEU A 375 14.21 5.34 9.84
C LEU A 375 13.78 6.78 10.19
N SER A 376 13.00 6.97 11.26
CA SER A 376 12.63 8.30 11.76
C SER A 376 13.72 8.94 12.63
N TYR A 377 14.70 8.16 13.06
CA TYR A 377 15.70 8.59 14.03
C TYR A 377 17.12 8.48 13.47
N ILE A 378 17.95 9.44 13.83
CA ILE A 378 19.40 9.43 13.57
C ILE A 378 20.12 9.34 14.91
N ASP A 379 20.86 8.26 15.15
CA ASP A 379 21.69 8.11 16.36
C ASP A 379 22.93 9.01 16.27
N LYS A 380 22.76 10.22 16.78
CA LYS A 380 23.78 11.26 16.71
C LYS A 380 25.03 10.90 17.50
N ASP A 381 24.87 10.23 18.64
CA ASP A 381 25.97 9.83 19.49
C ASP A 381 26.84 8.79 18.79
N PHE A 382 26.19 7.77 18.20
CA PHE A 382 26.88 6.77 17.39
C PHE A 382 27.61 7.39 16.21
N LEU A 383 26.97 8.28 15.46
CA LEU A 383 27.61 8.95 14.31
C LEU A 383 28.77 9.82 14.71
N ASN A 384 28.69 10.54 15.85
CA ASN A 384 29.80 11.33 16.37
C ASN A 384 31.01 10.46 16.79
N GLU A 385 30.75 9.27 17.37
CA GLU A 385 31.81 8.32 17.67
C GLU A 385 32.39 7.69 16.40
N LEU A 386 31.54 7.33 15.45
CA LEU A 386 31.89 6.68 14.19
C LEU A 386 32.95 7.47 13.41
N ILE A 387 32.75 8.79 13.28
CA ILE A 387 33.65 9.66 12.49
C ILE A 387 35.07 9.78 13.05
N ASN A 388 35.31 9.40 14.29
CA ASN A 388 36.67 9.40 14.85
C ASN A 388 37.59 8.35 14.19
N ASN A 389 36.99 7.25 13.70
CA ASN A 389 37.73 6.12 13.12
C ASN A 389 37.35 5.85 11.65
N HIS A 390 36.44 6.64 11.08
CA HIS A 390 35.96 6.45 9.71
C HIS A 390 36.06 7.76 8.92
N LYS A 391 36.62 7.69 7.72
CA LYS A 391 36.75 8.81 6.77
C LYS A 391 35.63 8.85 5.73
N MET A 392 34.87 7.75 5.61
CA MET A 392 33.82 7.61 4.65
C MET A 392 32.64 6.84 5.25
N ILE A 393 31.43 7.31 4.99
CA ILE A 393 30.19 6.61 5.28
C ILE A 393 29.47 6.36 3.97
N VAL A 394 29.03 5.13 3.75
CA VAL A 394 28.25 4.69 2.58
C VAL A 394 26.87 4.29 3.04
N THR A 395 25.84 4.95 2.52
CA THR A 395 24.45 4.58 2.78
C THR A 395 23.84 3.93 1.54
N ILE A 396 23.03 2.89 1.74
CA ILE A 396 22.43 2.12 0.66
C ILE A 396 20.93 1.96 0.95
N GLU A 397 20.09 2.51 0.07
CA GLU A 397 18.64 2.52 0.23
C GLU A 397 17.91 2.21 -1.08
N ASP A 398 16.72 1.61 -0.98
CA ASP A 398 15.85 1.25 -2.11
C ASP A 398 14.69 2.24 -2.29
N THR A 399 14.95 3.50 -1.92
CA THR A 399 14.03 4.63 -2.05
C THR A 399 14.69 5.75 -2.86
N TYR A 400 13.97 6.82 -3.13
CA TYR A 400 14.60 8.02 -3.69
C TYR A 400 15.63 8.61 -2.73
N LEU A 401 16.72 9.10 -3.29
CA LEU A 401 17.80 9.75 -2.50
C LEU A 401 17.28 11.01 -1.81
N GLU A 402 16.48 11.80 -2.51
CA GLU A 402 15.92 13.04 -1.98
C GLU A 402 14.87 12.77 -0.90
N GLY A 403 15.13 13.26 0.31
CA GLY A 403 14.34 12.98 1.51
C GLY A 403 14.62 11.59 2.12
N GLY A 404 15.53 10.81 1.52
CA GLY A 404 15.89 9.47 1.98
C GLY A 404 16.66 9.44 3.29
N PHE A 405 16.95 8.25 3.76
CA PHE A 405 17.68 8.04 5.01
C PHE A 405 19.14 8.51 4.94
N GLY A 406 19.80 8.25 3.80
CA GLY A 406 21.18 8.71 3.56
C GLY A 406 21.32 10.23 3.56
N GLU A 407 20.33 10.94 3.03
CA GLU A 407 20.34 12.42 3.03
C GLU A 407 20.25 12.98 4.45
N LYS A 408 19.50 12.35 5.37
CA LYS A 408 19.46 12.74 6.78
C LYS A 408 20.81 12.58 7.46
N ILE A 409 21.55 11.49 7.19
CA ILE A 409 22.90 11.27 7.67
C ILE A 409 23.84 12.35 7.12
N SER A 410 23.78 12.61 5.80
CA SER A 410 24.58 13.65 5.13
C SER A 410 24.32 15.03 5.71
N SER A 411 23.06 15.38 5.93
CA SER A 411 22.66 16.66 6.52
C SER A 411 23.21 16.83 7.94
N TYR A 412 23.14 15.78 8.76
CA TYR A 412 23.66 15.83 10.12
C TYR A 412 25.20 15.98 10.16
N LEU A 413 25.89 15.32 9.23
CA LEU A 413 27.36 15.29 9.17
C LEU A 413 27.96 16.37 8.27
N GLY A 414 27.17 17.21 7.61
CA GLY A 414 27.58 18.13 6.56
C GLY A 414 28.65 19.17 6.98
N THR A 415 28.85 19.40 8.29
CA THR A 415 29.89 20.29 8.83
C THR A 415 31.11 19.52 9.38
N ARG A 416 31.12 18.18 9.24
CA ARG A 416 32.17 17.31 9.78
C ARG A 416 33.14 16.90 8.67
N ASP A 417 34.39 16.57 9.07
CA ASP A 417 35.40 16.07 8.15
C ASP A 417 35.23 14.57 7.87
N VAL A 418 34.14 14.24 7.21
CA VAL A 418 33.79 12.87 6.76
C VAL A 418 33.09 12.93 5.42
N LYS A 419 33.44 12.03 4.51
CA LYS A 419 32.76 11.91 3.22
C LYS A 419 31.53 11.00 3.37
N VAL A 420 30.34 11.46 2.97
CA VAL A 420 29.14 10.65 2.93
C VAL A 420 28.75 10.39 1.47
N LEU A 421 28.59 9.11 1.12
CA LEU A 421 28.17 8.66 -0.20
C LEU A 421 26.82 7.96 -0.07
N ASN A 422 25.80 8.54 -0.68
CA ASN A 422 24.45 7.97 -0.68
C ASN A 422 24.16 7.24 -1.99
N TYR A 423 23.77 5.98 -1.88
CA TYR A 423 23.33 5.15 -2.98
C TYR A 423 21.83 4.80 -2.82
N GLY A 424 21.07 5.12 -3.82
CA GLY A 424 19.61 4.90 -3.87
C GLY A 424 19.06 5.21 -5.26
N ILE A 425 17.75 5.33 -5.37
CA ILE A 425 17.08 5.65 -6.64
C ILE A 425 17.23 7.15 -6.91
N LYS A 426 17.73 7.48 -8.10
CA LYS A 426 17.81 8.87 -8.56
C LYS A 426 16.54 9.27 -9.28
N LYS A 427 16.09 10.50 -9.12
CA LYS A 427 15.11 11.11 -10.01
C LYS A 427 15.67 11.15 -11.43
N THR A 428 14.92 10.64 -12.39
CA THR A 428 15.27 10.70 -13.82
C THR A 428 14.62 11.88 -14.48
#